data_33f51c0ec388aaeb67bdda14df444a56
#
_entry.id   33f51c0ec388aaeb67bdda14df444a56
#
_cell.length_a   1.000
_cell.length_b   1.000
_cell.length_c   1.000
_cell.angle_alpha   90.00
_cell.angle_beta   90.00
_cell.angle_gamma   90.00
#
_symmetry.space_group_name_H-M   'P 1'
#
loop_
_entity.id
_entity.type
_entity.pdbx_description
1 polymer ?
#
loop_
_entity_poly.entity_id
_entity_poly.type
_entity_poly.pdbx_seq_one_letter_code
_entity_poly.pdbx_strand_id
1 'polypeptide(L)'
;TKPYYRTRVLIKSGYYDSLSDEDFFKKVFPKYMGYPLDLENPKTFSEKLQWLKVNFRDPIQTVMVDKHEAKHFIAQRVGNQYIIPTISVWNSVDDIDLDRLPNQFVLKCTHDSGGIVICKDKSTLDWEAAKAKLRTFLKRDYSRIAREWPYKNVPRRIIGEEYLSELGSNDILDYKMYCFHGEPKLTVVCSNRFSKTGTRMNYYELWRLDTSDAA
;
A
#
# COMPACT_ATOMS: atom_id res chain seq x y z
N THR A 1 -20.10 -4.98 20.20
CA THR A 1 -19.02 -4.57 19.23
C THR A 1 -18.31 -5.82 18.74
N LYS A 2 -18.24 -6.04 17.43
CA LYS A 2 -17.54 -7.21 16.87
C LYS A 2 -16.08 -7.24 17.39
N PRO A 3 -15.51 -8.38 17.79
CA PRO A 3 -14.16 -8.51 18.38
C PRO A 3 -13.07 -7.80 17.56
N TYR A 4 -13.24 -7.78 16.26
CA TYR A 4 -12.43 -7.09 15.27
C TYR A 4 -12.22 -5.58 15.54
N TYR A 5 -13.30 -4.82 15.86
CA TYR A 5 -13.16 -3.37 16.10
C TYR A 5 -12.33 -3.06 17.34
N ARG A 6 -12.58 -3.82 18.43
CA ARG A 6 -11.81 -3.68 19.67
C ARG A 6 -10.33 -3.97 19.44
N THR A 7 -10.02 -5.04 18.73
CA THR A 7 -8.64 -5.41 18.39
C THR A 7 -7.95 -4.31 17.60
N ARG A 8 -8.61 -3.71 16.61
CA ARG A 8 -8.07 -2.59 15.82
C ARG A 8 -7.75 -1.36 16.66
N VAL A 9 -8.60 -1.03 17.64
CA VAL A 9 -8.35 0.07 18.58
C VAL A 9 -7.11 -0.23 19.43
N LEU A 10 -7.02 -1.44 19.99
CA LEU A 10 -5.87 -1.86 20.80
C LEU A 10 -4.55 -1.86 20.01
N ILE A 11 -4.56 -2.26 18.76
CA ILE A 11 -3.37 -2.16 17.90
C ILE A 11 -2.96 -0.69 17.73
N LYS A 12 -3.91 0.18 17.42
CA LYS A 12 -3.62 1.61 17.19
C LYS A 12 -3.14 2.32 18.46
N SER A 13 -3.67 1.95 19.63
CA SER A 13 -3.27 2.53 20.93
C SER A 13 -1.90 2.06 21.42
N GLY A 14 -1.28 1.08 20.76
CA GLY A 14 0.01 0.54 21.21
C GLY A 14 -0.08 -0.56 22.26
N TYR A 15 -1.28 -1.03 22.59
CA TYR A 15 -1.48 -2.06 23.61
C TYR A 15 -0.64 -3.33 23.41
N TYR A 16 -0.32 -3.63 22.14
CA TYR A 16 0.46 -4.83 21.77
C TYR A 16 1.92 -4.53 21.43
N ASP A 17 2.42 -3.32 21.65
CA ASP A 17 3.76 -2.92 21.17
C ASP A 17 4.91 -3.68 21.83
N SER A 18 4.72 -4.12 23.08
CA SER A 18 5.70 -4.91 23.83
C SER A 18 5.81 -6.37 23.40
N LEU A 19 4.87 -6.87 22.58
CA LEU A 19 4.89 -8.23 22.11
C LEU A 19 5.90 -8.43 20.98
N SER A 20 6.51 -9.62 20.91
CA SER A 20 7.20 -10.06 19.72
C SER A 20 6.26 -10.10 18.51
N ASP A 21 6.78 -10.14 17.28
CA ASP A 21 5.93 -10.27 16.09
C ASP A 21 5.13 -11.58 16.13
N GLU A 22 5.77 -12.66 16.56
CA GLU A 22 5.13 -13.97 16.68
C GLU A 22 3.97 -13.95 17.69
N ASP A 23 4.20 -13.44 18.92
CA ASP A 23 3.17 -13.36 19.96
C ASP A 23 2.04 -12.43 19.56
N PHE A 24 2.39 -11.33 18.89
CA PHE A 24 1.39 -10.42 18.33
C PHE A 24 0.47 -11.15 17.36
N PHE A 25 1.03 -11.87 16.38
CA PHE A 25 0.21 -12.58 15.40
C PHE A 25 -0.58 -13.73 16.04
N LYS A 26 0.00 -14.52 16.92
CA LYS A 26 -0.72 -15.57 17.64
C LYS A 26 -1.92 -15.03 18.43
N LYS A 27 -1.79 -13.82 18.97
CA LYS A 27 -2.87 -13.16 19.76
C LYS A 27 -3.92 -12.47 18.91
N VAL A 28 -3.52 -11.86 17.79
CA VAL A 28 -4.37 -11.01 16.95
C VAL A 28 -5.08 -11.81 15.86
N PHE A 29 -4.41 -12.75 15.22
CA PHE A 29 -4.93 -13.54 14.11
C PHE A 29 -6.28 -14.22 14.40
N PRO A 30 -6.48 -14.89 15.56
CA PRO A 30 -7.77 -15.52 15.85
C PRO A 30 -8.93 -14.54 15.95
N LYS A 31 -8.65 -13.26 16.30
CA LYS A 31 -9.69 -12.23 16.39
C LYS A 31 -10.24 -11.79 15.03
N TYR A 32 -9.45 -11.99 13.97
CA TYR A 32 -9.81 -11.68 12.59
C TYR A 32 -10.31 -12.91 11.84
N MET A 33 -9.65 -14.05 12.04
CA MET A 33 -9.87 -15.25 11.23
C MET A 33 -10.83 -16.27 11.87
N GLY A 34 -11.07 -16.18 13.20
CA GLY A 34 -11.96 -17.09 13.91
C GLY A 34 -11.34 -18.44 14.27
N TYR A 35 -10.05 -18.66 13.99
CA TYR A 35 -9.30 -19.89 14.31
C TYR A 35 -7.86 -19.55 14.73
N PRO A 36 -7.17 -20.43 15.48
CA PRO A 36 -5.81 -20.18 15.94
C PRO A 36 -4.81 -20.15 14.77
N LEU A 37 -3.71 -19.39 14.95
CA LEU A 37 -2.61 -19.34 13.99
C LEU A 37 -1.62 -20.47 14.24
N ASP A 38 -1.37 -21.29 13.22
CA ASP A 38 -0.29 -22.27 13.20
C ASP A 38 0.89 -21.71 12.38
N LEU A 39 1.98 -21.34 13.06
CA LEU A 39 3.22 -20.88 12.41
C LEU A 39 4.22 -22.04 12.19
N GLU A 40 4.04 -23.19 12.82
CA GLU A 40 4.91 -24.34 12.62
C GLU A 40 4.56 -25.09 11.33
N ASN A 41 3.26 -25.19 11.03
CA ASN A 41 2.76 -25.86 9.84
C ASN A 41 1.64 -25.05 9.14
N PRO A 42 1.95 -23.86 8.59
CA PRO A 42 0.95 -22.97 8.01
C PRO A 42 0.33 -23.58 6.75
N LYS A 43 -0.97 -23.82 6.77
CA LYS A 43 -1.71 -24.45 5.67
C LYS A 43 -2.44 -23.45 4.81
N THR A 44 -3.12 -22.51 5.43
CA THR A 44 -3.93 -21.50 4.71
C THR A 44 -3.07 -20.36 4.19
N PHE A 45 -3.57 -19.66 3.17
CA PHE A 45 -2.92 -18.46 2.64
C PHE A 45 -2.68 -17.40 3.73
N SER A 46 -3.67 -17.21 4.61
CA SER A 46 -3.57 -16.24 5.69
C SER A 46 -2.50 -16.59 6.72
N GLU A 47 -2.34 -17.87 7.07
CA GLU A 47 -1.27 -18.34 7.95
C GLU A 47 0.11 -18.19 7.31
N LYS A 48 0.24 -18.57 6.03
CA LYS A 48 1.49 -18.40 5.26
C LYS A 48 1.93 -16.94 5.17
N LEU A 49 1.00 -16.00 5.04
CA LEU A 49 1.30 -14.57 5.08
C LEU A 49 1.88 -14.13 6.44
N GLN A 50 1.32 -14.64 7.56
CA GLN A 50 1.87 -14.30 8.87
C GLN A 50 3.24 -14.96 9.08
N TRP A 51 3.41 -16.21 8.63
CA TRP A 51 4.70 -16.90 8.66
C TRP A 51 5.78 -16.10 7.90
N LEU A 52 5.47 -15.59 6.71
CA LEU A 52 6.38 -14.73 5.94
C LEU A 52 6.74 -13.46 6.70
N LYS A 53 5.78 -12.81 7.36
CA LYS A 53 6.03 -11.60 8.17
C LYS A 53 6.95 -11.87 9.37
N VAL A 54 6.92 -13.07 9.93
CA VAL A 54 7.77 -13.46 11.07
C VAL A 54 9.14 -13.93 10.62
N ASN A 55 9.22 -14.78 9.59
CA ASN A 55 10.41 -15.57 9.27
C ASN A 55 11.18 -15.08 8.05
N PHE A 56 10.52 -14.47 7.06
CA PHE A 56 11.17 -14.07 5.81
C PHE A 56 11.70 -12.64 5.90
N ARG A 57 13.02 -12.49 5.73
CA ARG A 57 13.77 -11.22 5.92
C ARG A 57 14.66 -10.93 4.72
N ASP A 58 14.08 -10.73 3.55
CA ASP A 58 14.82 -10.32 2.36
C ASP A 58 14.86 -8.79 2.26
N PRO A 59 16.05 -8.15 2.28
CA PRO A 59 16.20 -6.69 2.20
C PRO A 59 15.55 -6.06 0.98
N ILE A 60 15.40 -6.81 -0.13
CA ILE A 60 14.74 -6.32 -1.34
C ILE A 60 13.29 -5.90 -1.07
N GLN A 61 12.63 -6.48 -0.06
CA GLN A 61 11.27 -6.11 0.30
C GLN A 61 11.16 -4.66 0.80
N THR A 62 12.21 -4.14 1.44
CA THR A 62 12.25 -2.72 1.84
C THR A 62 12.26 -1.81 0.62
N VAL A 63 13.00 -2.17 -0.43
CA VAL A 63 13.01 -1.45 -1.71
C VAL A 63 11.63 -1.50 -2.36
N MET A 64 10.99 -2.68 -2.36
CA MET A 64 9.68 -2.88 -3.02
C MET A 64 8.53 -2.13 -2.34
N VAL A 65 8.60 -1.89 -1.03
CA VAL A 65 7.54 -1.17 -0.30
C VAL A 65 7.77 0.34 -0.26
N ASP A 66 9.00 0.83 -0.52
CA ASP A 66 9.31 2.24 -0.66
C ASP A 66 8.76 2.76 -2.00
N LYS A 67 7.80 3.68 -1.98
CA LYS A 67 7.16 4.19 -3.20
C LYS A 67 8.12 4.93 -4.14
N HIS A 68 9.27 5.38 -3.65
CA HIS A 68 10.31 5.98 -4.47
C HIS A 68 11.25 4.92 -5.06
N GLU A 69 11.85 4.07 -4.21
CA GLU A 69 12.83 3.07 -4.67
C GLU A 69 12.20 1.98 -5.54
N ALA A 70 10.95 1.59 -5.24
CA ALA A 70 10.21 0.62 -6.06
C ALA A 70 10.09 1.06 -7.53
N LYS A 71 9.98 2.36 -7.80
CA LYS A 71 9.92 2.87 -9.17
C LYS A 71 11.21 2.58 -9.95
N HIS A 72 12.37 2.81 -9.34
CA HIS A 72 13.65 2.49 -9.95
C HIS A 72 13.81 0.99 -10.16
N PHE A 73 13.45 0.20 -9.17
CA PHE A 73 13.48 -1.26 -9.24
C PHE A 73 12.60 -1.82 -10.37
N ILE A 74 11.40 -1.27 -10.55
CA ILE A 74 10.45 -1.69 -11.59
C ILE A 74 10.95 -1.19 -12.96
N ALA A 75 11.36 0.08 -13.06
CA ALA A 75 11.84 0.68 -14.32
C ALA A 75 12.99 -0.10 -14.95
N GLN A 76 13.93 -0.59 -14.13
CA GLN A 76 15.05 -1.42 -14.59
C GLN A 76 14.62 -2.77 -15.21
N ARG A 77 13.42 -3.25 -14.90
CA ARG A 77 12.91 -4.57 -15.34
C ARG A 77 11.95 -4.47 -16.52
N VAL A 78 11.07 -3.48 -16.49
CA VAL A 78 9.99 -3.38 -17.48
C VAL A 78 10.02 -2.09 -18.30
N GLY A 79 10.88 -1.14 -17.94
CA GLY A 79 11.05 0.14 -18.63
C GLY A 79 10.33 1.30 -17.96
N ASN A 80 10.84 2.52 -18.21
CA ASN A 80 10.30 3.77 -17.62
C ASN A 80 8.88 4.11 -18.09
N GLN A 81 8.47 3.62 -19.24
CA GLN A 81 7.16 3.89 -19.83
C GLN A 81 5.99 3.35 -18.97
N TYR A 82 6.28 2.43 -18.05
CA TYR A 82 5.28 1.87 -17.12
C TYR A 82 5.29 2.54 -15.75
N ILE A 83 6.14 3.55 -15.56
CA ILE A 83 6.29 4.25 -14.28
C ILE A 83 5.55 5.58 -14.34
N ILE A 84 4.69 5.85 -13.35
CA ILE A 84 4.09 7.18 -13.19
C ILE A 84 5.22 8.19 -13.00
N PRO A 85 5.30 9.27 -13.79
CA PRO A 85 6.36 10.25 -13.65
C PRO A 85 6.42 10.84 -12.25
N THR A 86 7.63 10.95 -11.72
CA THR A 86 7.90 11.60 -10.44
C THR A 86 8.20 13.07 -10.68
N ILE A 87 7.45 13.95 -10.03
CA ILE A 87 7.66 15.39 -10.08
C ILE A 87 8.87 15.75 -9.22
N SER A 88 8.88 15.32 -7.96
CA SER A 88 9.99 15.52 -7.02
C SER A 88 9.85 14.63 -5.79
N VAL A 89 10.91 14.61 -4.96
CA VAL A 89 10.94 13.93 -3.67
C VAL A 89 11.46 14.90 -2.61
N TRP A 90 10.82 14.96 -1.45
CA TRP A 90 11.14 15.88 -0.36
C TRP A 90 11.29 15.12 0.97
N ASN A 91 12.18 15.58 1.81
CA ASN A 91 12.38 15.05 3.16
C ASN A 91 11.43 15.71 4.18
N SER A 92 11.00 16.93 3.91
CA SER A 92 10.06 17.67 4.73
C SER A 92 8.88 18.21 3.90
N VAL A 93 7.75 18.35 4.57
CA VAL A 93 6.57 19.04 3.99
C VAL A 93 6.88 20.51 3.68
N ASP A 94 7.78 21.11 4.47
CA ASP A 94 8.15 22.52 4.36
C ASP A 94 9.04 22.82 3.13
N ASP A 95 9.65 21.76 2.56
CA ASP A 95 10.46 21.86 1.32
C ASP A 95 9.58 21.88 0.05
N ILE A 96 8.26 21.67 0.18
CA ILE A 96 7.35 21.61 -0.96
C ILE A 96 6.91 23.03 -1.34
N ASP A 97 7.39 23.48 -2.50
CA ASP A 97 6.94 24.71 -3.12
C ASP A 97 5.70 24.43 -4.00
N LEU A 98 4.52 24.86 -3.53
CA LEU A 98 3.26 24.63 -4.23
C LEU A 98 3.23 25.30 -5.61
N ASP A 99 3.89 26.46 -5.77
CA ASP A 99 3.88 27.22 -7.03
C ASP A 99 4.60 26.45 -8.15
N ARG A 100 5.61 25.65 -7.79
CA ARG A 100 6.35 24.81 -8.73
C ARG A 100 5.64 23.50 -9.10
N LEU A 101 4.59 23.12 -8.38
CA LEU A 101 3.82 21.93 -8.73
C LEU A 101 2.87 22.24 -9.91
N PRO A 102 2.55 21.26 -10.77
CA PRO A 102 1.52 21.41 -11.80
C PRO A 102 0.14 21.65 -11.18
N ASN A 103 -0.87 21.99 -11.98
CA ASN A 103 -2.23 22.18 -11.47
C ASN A 103 -2.82 20.90 -10.88
N GLN A 104 -2.43 19.74 -11.42
CA GLN A 104 -2.87 18.43 -10.96
C GLN A 104 -1.68 17.58 -10.54
N PHE A 105 -1.72 17.01 -9.33
CA PHE A 105 -0.65 16.19 -8.78
C PHE A 105 -1.14 15.28 -7.67
N VAL A 106 -0.30 14.33 -7.29
CA VAL A 106 -0.49 13.47 -6.10
C VAL A 106 0.74 13.53 -5.23
N LEU A 107 0.57 13.79 -3.93
CA LEU A 107 1.64 13.67 -2.93
C LEU A 107 1.40 12.44 -2.07
N LYS A 108 2.45 11.67 -1.81
CA LYS A 108 2.38 10.43 -1.01
C LYS A 108 3.56 10.34 -0.05
N CYS A 109 3.33 9.90 1.19
CA CYS A 109 4.42 9.45 2.05
C CYS A 109 4.98 8.11 1.53
N THR A 110 6.31 8.01 1.37
CA THR A 110 6.96 6.84 0.73
C THR A 110 6.82 5.56 1.54
N HIS A 111 6.83 5.67 2.87
CA HIS A 111 6.88 4.58 3.85
C HIS A 111 5.53 4.20 4.46
N ASP A 112 4.40 4.80 4.04
CA ASP A 112 3.12 4.64 4.72
C ASP A 112 1.98 4.29 3.74
N SER A 113 0.87 3.85 4.29
CA SER A 113 -0.39 3.66 3.58
C SER A 113 -1.45 4.61 4.12
N GLY A 114 -1.94 5.51 3.26
CA GLY A 114 -2.95 6.52 3.61
C GLY A 114 -2.45 7.97 3.70
N GLY A 115 -1.13 8.18 3.79
CA GLY A 115 -0.50 9.50 3.67
C GLY A 115 -0.50 9.99 2.22
N ILE A 116 -1.68 10.27 1.66
CA ILE A 116 -1.89 10.70 0.28
C ILE A 116 -2.71 11.98 0.21
N VAL A 117 -2.28 12.91 -0.62
CA VAL A 117 -3.00 14.12 -1.03
C VAL A 117 -3.18 14.06 -2.54
N ILE A 118 -4.42 14.14 -3.01
CA ILE A 118 -4.76 14.16 -4.44
C ILE A 118 -5.23 15.57 -4.74
N CYS A 119 -4.50 16.30 -5.58
CA CYS A 119 -4.85 17.60 -6.09
C CYS A 119 -5.34 17.48 -7.52
N LYS A 120 -6.63 17.76 -7.74
CA LYS A 120 -7.24 17.82 -9.07
C LYS A 120 -7.28 19.25 -9.63
N ASP A 121 -7.17 20.24 -8.74
CA ASP A 121 -7.12 21.67 -9.08
C ASP A 121 -6.49 22.42 -7.88
N LYS A 122 -5.35 23.06 -8.13
CA LYS A 122 -4.65 23.86 -7.11
C LYS A 122 -5.49 24.98 -6.53
N SER A 123 -6.38 25.59 -7.33
CA SER A 123 -7.23 26.70 -6.89
C SER A 123 -8.22 26.32 -5.79
N THR A 124 -8.56 25.04 -5.69
CA THR A 124 -9.49 24.48 -4.69
C THR A 124 -8.81 23.72 -3.57
N LEU A 125 -7.47 23.58 -3.62
CA LEU A 125 -6.72 22.80 -2.64
C LEU A 125 -6.56 23.58 -1.32
N ASP A 126 -7.06 23.01 -0.23
CA ASP A 126 -6.68 23.46 1.11
C ASP A 126 -5.24 22.96 1.41
N TRP A 127 -4.26 23.82 1.10
CA TRP A 127 -2.85 23.48 1.23
C TRP A 127 -2.42 23.29 2.70
N GLU A 128 -3.00 24.05 3.63
CA GLU A 128 -2.67 23.91 5.05
C GLU A 128 -3.18 22.58 5.61
N ALA A 129 -4.40 22.19 5.27
CA ALA A 129 -4.92 20.87 5.63
C ALA A 129 -4.11 19.72 4.97
N ALA A 130 -3.68 19.90 3.72
CA ALA A 130 -2.84 18.94 3.02
C ALA A 130 -1.47 18.78 3.71
N LYS A 131 -0.80 19.88 4.08
CA LYS A 131 0.45 19.88 4.84
C LYS A 131 0.28 19.19 6.21
N ALA A 132 -0.77 19.53 6.95
CA ALA A 132 -1.04 18.94 8.26
C ALA A 132 -1.22 17.42 8.17
N LYS A 133 -1.95 16.97 7.13
CA LYS A 133 -2.11 15.55 6.84
C LYS A 133 -0.77 14.88 6.55
N LEU A 134 0.03 15.39 5.63
CA LEU A 134 1.33 14.84 5.28
C LEU A 134 2.28 14.78 6.48
N ARG A 135 2.35 15.86 7.29
CA ARG A 135 3.15 15.88 8.54
C ARG A 135 2.74 14.78 9.52
N THR A 136 1.44 14.54 9.66
CA THR A 136 0.91 13.48 10.52
C THR A 136 1.36 12.10 10.05
N PHE A 137 1.24 11.83 8.76
CA PHE A 137 1.59 10.53 8.18
C PHE A 137 3.12 10.34 8.07
N LEU A 138 3.88 11.40 7.84
CA LEU A 138 5.34 11.35 7.79
C LEU A 138 5.95 10.91 9.13
N LYS A 139 5.32 11.26 10.25
CA LYS A 139 5.75 10.86 11.61
C LYS A 139 5.34 9.43 11.98
N ARG A 140 4.41 8.83 11.23
CA ARG A 140 3.82 7.55 11.58
C ARG A 140 4.79 6.39 11.35
N ASP A 141 4.85 5.47 12.30
CA ASP A 141 5.48 4.18 12.09
C ASP A 141 4.46 3.17 11.57
N TYR A 142 4.45 2.99 10.23
CA TYR A 142 3.51 2.06 9.59
C TYR A 142 3.85 0.60 9.89
N SER A 143 5.14 0.28 10.04
CA SER A 143 5.61 -1.09 10.32
C SER A 143 4.99 -1.65 11.60
N ARG A 144 4.78 -0.80 12.61
CA ARG A 144 4.21 -1.17 13.91
C ARG A 144 2.76 -1.67 13.82
N ILE A 145 1.96 -1.06 12.94
CA ILE A 145 0.49 -1.32 12.91
C ILE A 145 0.19 -2.70 12.34
N ALA A 146 0.82 -3.06 11.25
CA ALA A 146 0.58 -4.32 10.54
C ALA A 146 1.69 -5.35 10.76
N ARG A 147 2.71 -5.00 11.58
CA ARG A 147 3.94 -5.80 11.77
C ARG A 147 4.57 -6.20 10.44
N GLU A 148 4.59 -5.24 9.51
CA GLU A 148 5.21 -5.40 8.20
C GLU A 148 6.61 -4.80 8.25
N TRP A 149 7.57 -5.61 8.68
CA TRP A 149 8.96 -5.21 8.90
C TRP A 149 9.62 -4.46 7.73
N PRO A 150 9.29 -4.72 6.44
CA PRO A 150 9.94 -4.03 5.33
C PRO A 150 9.80 -2.50 5.41
N TYR A 151 8.69 -2.00 5.98
CA TYR A 151 8.46 -0.56 6.13
C TYR A 151 9.33 0.10 7.21
N LYS A 152 9.92 -0.68 8.13
CA LYS A 152 10.69 -0.15 9.27
C LYS A 152 11.88 0.69 8.84
N ASN A 153 12.55 0.28 7.77
CA ASN A 153 13.79 0.90 7.28
C ASN A 153 13.56 1.79 6.05
N VAL A 154 12.33 2.02 5.63
CA VAL A 154 12.02 2.92 4.51
C VAL A 154 12.25 4.37 4.96
N PRO A 155 13.08 5.16 4.24
CA PRO A 155 13.25 6.57 4.51
C PRO A 155 11.91 7.33 4.43
N ARG A 156 11.65 8.15 5.44
CA ARG A 156 10.40 8.93 5.54
C ARG A 156 10.48 10.15 4.64
N ARG A 157 9.97 10.01 3.42
CA ARG A 157 9.99 11.05 2.39
C ARG A 157 8.58 11.27 1.85
N ILE A 158 8.40 12.37 1.14
CA ILE A 158 7.20 12.66 0.35
C ILE A 158 7.60 12.57 -1.10
N ILE A 159 6.86 11.81 -1.90
CA ILE A 159 7.00 11.77 -3.35
C ILE A 159 5.82 12.51 -3.98
N GLY A 160 6.12 13.40 -4.93
CA GLY A 160 5.16 14.03 -5.81
C GLY A 160 5.12 13.31 -7.15
N GLU A 161 3.94 12.97 -7.60
CA GLU A 161 3.69 12.25 -8.85
C GLU A 161 2.67 12.99 -9.71
N GLU A 162 2.76 12.78 -11.02
CA GLU A 162 1.73 13.24 -11.94
C GLU A 162 0.37 12.62 -11.57
N TYR A 163 -0.67 13.43 -11.70
CA TYR A 163 -2.03 12.96 -11.53
C TYR A 163 -2.46 12.15 -12.76
N LEU A 164 -2.82 10.88 -12.54
CA LEU A 164 -3.40 10.06 -13.59
C LEU A 164 -4.91 10.24 -13.60
N SER A 165 -5.46 10.47 -14.80
CA SER A 165 -6.89 10.41 -15.07
C SER A 165 -7.13 9.48 -16.25
N GLU A 166 -8.09 8.60 -16.15
CA GLU A 166 -8.59 7.87 -17.31
C GLU A 166 -9.51 8.80 -18.12
N LEU A 167 -9.32 8.82 -19.44
CA LEU A 167 -10.14 9.62 -20.35
C LEU A 167 -11.62 9.24 -20.19
N GLY A 168 -12.43 10.22 -19.73
CA GLY A 168 -13.86 10.05 -19.57
C GLY A 168 -14.34 9.37 -18.28
N SER A 169 -13.43 9.07 -17.34
CA SER A 169 -13.79 8.48 -16.04
C SER A 169 -13.24 9.31 -14.88
N ASN A 170 -14.06 9.48 -13.84
CA ASN A 170 -13.62 10.06 -12.56
C ASN A 170 -13.01 9.01 -11.62
N ASP A 171 -12.97 7.74 -12.03
CA ASP A 171 -12.51 6.62 -11.22
C ASP A 171 -11.36 5.89 -11.93
N ILE A 172 -10.24 5.72 -11.23
CA ILE A 172 -9.10 4.94 -11.72
C ILE A 172 -9.27 3.52 -11.22
N LEU A 173 -9.26 2.55 -12.13
CA LEU A 173 -9.27 1.15 -11.77
C LEU A 173 -7.91 0.75 -11.15
N ASP A 174 -7.95 0.02 -10.03
CA ASP A 174 -6.78 -0.53 -9.38
C ASP A 174 -6.77 -2.05 -9.59
N TYR A 175 -5.78 -2.53 -10.33
CA TYR A 175 -5.59 -3.95 -10.63
C TYR A 175 -4.59 -4.55 -9.63
N LYS A 176 -5.01 -5.59 -8.90
CA LYS A 176 -4.17 -6.32 -7.97
C LYS A 176 -4.00 -7.75 -8.46
N MET A 177 -2.80 -8.07 -8.92
CA MET A 177 -2.46 -9.41 -9.37
C MET A 177 -1.91 -10.25 -8.23
N TYR A 178 -2.50 -11.39 -7.98
CA TYR A 178 -2.01 -12.40 -7.05
C TYR A 178 -1.17 -13.40 -7.83
N CYS A 179 0.13 -13.37 -7.54
CA CYS A 179 1.11 -14.23 -8.19
C CYS A 179 1.58 -15.32 -7.22
N PHE A 180 1.70 -16.54 -7.71
CA PHE A 180 2.23 -17.69 -6.97
C PHE A 180 3.35 -18.32 -7.80
N HIS A 181 4.54 -18.44 -7.21
CA HIS A 181 5.75 -18.92 -7.90
C HIS A 181 6.06 -18.13 -9.20
N GLY A 182 5.83 -16.81 -9.19
CA GLY A 182 6.04 -15.94 -10.34
C GLY A 182 4.91 -15.95 -11.39
N GLU A 183 3.90 -16.79 -11.24
CA GLU A 183 2.77 -16.87 -12.16
C GLU A 183 1.54 -16.12 -11.61
N PRO A 184 0.94 -15.19 -12.37
CA PRO A 184 -0.31 -14.57 -11.99
C PRO A 184 -1.46 -15.59 -12.09
N LYS A 185 -2.24 -15.73 -10.99
CA LYS A 185 -3.36 -16.69 -10.92
C LYS A 185 -4.72 -16.00 -10.75
N LEU A 186 -4.72 -14.84 -10.11
CA LEU A 186 -5.95 -14.12 -9.79
C LEU A 186 -5.72 -12.62 -9.94
N THR A 187 -6.66 -11.92 -10.56
CA THR A 187 -6.68 -10.44 -10.60
C THR A 187 -7.90 -9.93 -9.83
N VAL A 188 -7.67 -8.98 -8.94
CA VAL A 188 -8.74 -8.21 -8.30
C VAL A 188 -8.79 -6.83 -8.92
N VAL A 189 -9.92 -6.45 -9.48
CA VAL A 189 -10.16 -5.11 -10.02
C VAL A 189 -10.95 -4.32 -8.99
N CYS A 190 -10.34 -3.26 -8.47
CA CYS A 190 -10.96 -2.34 -7.52
C CYS A 190 -11.45 -1.10 -8.26
N SER A 191 -12.74 -0.78 -8.10
CA SER A 191 -13.38 0.41 -8.63
C SER A 191 -14.09 1.19 -7.53
N ASN A 192 -14.53 2.41 -7.82
CA ASN A 192 -15.26 3.28 -6.88
C ASN A 192 -14.49 3.56 -5.57
N ARG A 193 -13.15 3.62 -5.62
CA ARG A 193 -12.30 3.74 -4.42
C ARG A 193 -12.57 4.97 -3.56
N PHE A 194 -13.08 6.02 -4.17
CA PHE A 194 -13.35 7.31 -3.50
C PHE A 194 -14.85 7.61 -3.39
N SER A 195 -15.70 6.62 -3.70
CA SER A 195 -17.17 6.81 -3.60
C SER A 195 -17.64 6.69 -2.15
N LYS A 196 -18.78 7.33 -1.86
CA LYS A 196 -19.45 7.21 -0.55
C LYS A 196 -19.97 5.80 -0.27
N THR A 197 -20.20 5.00 -1.32
CA THR A 197 -20.68 3.61 -1.23
C THR A 197 -19.55 2.61 -0.96
N GLY A 198 -18.28 3.07 -1.00
CA GLY A 198 -17.10 2.26 -0.77
C GLY A 198 -16.55 1.58 -2.02
N THR A 199 -15.39 0.95 -1.87
CA THR A 199 -14.68 0.27 -2.96
C THR A 199 -15.41 -1.01 -3.35
N ARG A 200 -15.66 -1.18 -4.66
CA ARG A 200 -16.13 -2.44 -5.24
C ARG A 200 -14.93 -3.26 -5.68
N MET A 201 -14.93 -4.56 -5.35
CA MET A 201 -13.89 -5.51 -5.73
C MET A 201 -14.49 -6.64 -6.56
N ASN A 202 -13.98 -6.82 -7.76
CA ASN A 202 -14.33 -7.93 -8.64
C ASN A 202 -13.11 -8.84 -8.77
N TYR A 203 -13.33 -10.16 -8.69
CA TYR A 203 -12.28 -11.18 -8.72
C TYR A 203 -12.36 -11.91 -10.04
N TYR A 204 -11.21 -12.06 -10.72
CA TYR A 204 -11.09 -12.73 -12.01
C TYR A 204 -9.96 -13.74 -11.94
N GLU A 205 -10.25 -15.00 -12.28
CA GLU A 205 -9.22 -16.00 -12.53
C GLU A 205 -8.55 -15.68 -13.87
N LEU A 206 -7.23 -15.84 -13.91
CA LEU A 206 -6.46 -15.67 -15.15
C LEU A 206 -6.34 -17.05 -15.81
N TRP A 207 -7.18 -17.29 -16.81
CA TRP A 207 -7.03 -18.43 -17.70
C TRP A 207 -5.86 -18.13 -18.65
N ARG A 208 -4.94 -19.08 -18.84
CA ARG A 208 -4.07 -19.06 -20.00
C ARG A 208 -4.97 -19.18 -21.23
N LEU A 209 -4.99 -18.15 -22.07
CA LEU A 209 -5.37 -18.33 -23.45
C LEU A 209 -4.27 -19.22 -24.05
N ASP A 210 -4.55 -20.48 -24.23
CA ASP A 210 -3.72 -21.35 -25.05
C ASP A 210 -3.79 -20.75 -26.46
N THR A 211 -2.66 -20.31 -26.96
CA THR A 211 -2.51 -19.74 -28.31
C THR A 211 -2.74 -20.77 -29.41
N SER A 212 -3.15 -21.99 -29.07
CA SER A 212 -3.50 -23.05 -30.00
C SER A 212 -4.90 -22.89 -30.63
N ASP A 213 -5.76 -22.01 -30.08
CA ASP A 213 -7.12 -21.78 -30.61
C ASP A 213 -7.26 -20.51 -31.48
N ALA A 214 -6.15 -19.84 -31.81
CA ALA A 214 -6.11 -18.71 -32.74
C ALA A 214 -5.58 -19.18 -34.12
N ALA A 215 -6.36 -20.02 -34.82
CA ALA A 215 -6.14 -20.35 -36.21
C ALA A 215 -7.44 -20.06 -37.01
#